data_2f860259ca877ba16a35b76d70d37c7b
#
_entry.id   2f860259ca877ba16a35b76d70d37c7b
#
_cell.length_a   1.000
_cell.length_b   1.000
_cell.length_c   1.000
_cell.angle_alpha   90.00
_cell.angle_beta   90.00
_cell.angle_gamma   90.00
#
_symmetry.space_group_name_H-M   'P 1'
#
loop_
_entity.id
_entity.type
_entity.pdbx_description
1 polymer ?
#
loop_
_entity_poly.entity_id
_entity_poly.type
_entity_poly.pdbx_seq_one_letter_code
_entity_poly.pdbx_strand_id
1 'polypeptide(L)'
;MSVADASVIAAIVLREEGWDKLIAHLRGAITLDQAFKEALNAIWKATRRGYLDRDDALKAFKILKSIMKSIEVSSELNYLDKAFELSVETDLSIYDSLYLALTQSERRPLLTLDKTQKKLARKLSIPIKEL
;
A
#
# COMPACT_ATOMS: atom_id res chain seq x y z
N MET A 1 9.84 -3.59 -11.20
CA MET A 1 8.91 -4.19 -10.23
C MET A 1 9.05 -3.49 -8.89
N SER A 2 7.96 -3.14 -8.27
CA SER A 2 7.94 -2.22 -7.13
C SER A 2 7.33 -2.85 -5.88
N VAL A 3 7.53 -2.17 -4.74
CA VAL A 3 6.78 -2.42 -3.52
C VAL A 3 5.60 -1.46 -3.50
N ALA A 4 4.37 -2.00 -3.51
CA ALA A 4 3.17 -1.19 -3.45
C ALA A 4 2.67 -1.11 -2.01
N ASP A 5 2.37 0.11 -1.54
CA ASP A 5 1.70 0.26 -0.24
C ASP A 5 0.18 0.25 -0.41
N ALA A 6 -0.53 0.30 0.70
CA ALA A 6 -1.98 0.22 0.69
C ALA A 6 -2.65 1.40 -0.02
N SER A 7 -2.00 2.56 -0.11
CA SER A 7 -2.59 3.73 -0.76
C SER A 7 -2.89 3.48 -2.24
N VAL A 8 -1.98 2.76 -2.92
CA VAL A 8 -2.16 2.40 -4.33
C VAL A 8 -3.29 1.39 -4.48
N ILE A 9 -3.29 0.35 -3.66
CA ILE A 9 -4.30 -0.70 -3.72
C ILE A 9 -5.69 -0.13 -3.42
N ALA A 10 -5.79 0.72 -2.39
CA ALA A 10 -7.05 1.39 -2.04
C ALA A 10 -7.57 2.27 -3.17
N ALA A 11 -6.68 3.05 -3.81
CA ALA A 11 -7.09 3.91 -4.93
C ALA A 11 -7.68 3.10 -6.09
N ILE A 12 -7.12 1.92 -6.36
CA ILE A 12 -7.61 1.04 -7.42
C ILE A 12 -9.01 0.50 -7.06
N VAL A 13 -9.17 -0.06 -5.86
CA VAL A 13 -10.45 -0.67 -5.47
C VAL A 13 -11.57 0.36 -5.29
N LEU A 14 -11.22 1.60 -4.95
CA LEU A 14 -12.16 2.71 -4.83
C LEU A 14 -12.35 3.46 -6.14
N ARG A 15 -11.64 3.09 -7.20
CA ARG A 15 -11.67 3.72 -8.51
C ARG A 15 -11.43 5.23 -8.44
N GLU A 16 -10.43 5.64 -7.67
CA GLU A 16 -10.01 7.03 -7.61
C GLU A 16 -9.43 7.47 -8.95
N GLU A 17 -9.36 8.78 -9.20
CA GLU A 17 -8.83 9.30 -10.46
C GLU A 17 -7.47 8.69 -10.78
N GLY A 18 -7.32 8.15 -12.00
CA GLY A 18 -6.07 7.51 -12.44
C GLY A 18 -5.91 6.05 -12.03
N TRP A 19 -6.93 5.44 -11.42
CA TRP A 19 -6.85 4.04 -10.93
C TRP A 19 -6.49 3.04 -12.04
N ASP A 20 -6.94 3.27 -13.25
CA ASP A 20 -6.68 2.38 -14.37
C ASP A 20 -5.20 2.34 -14.76
N LYS A 21 -4.50 3.47 -14.61
CA LYS A 21 -3.06 3.54 -14.83
C LYS A 21 -2.29 2.85 -13.72
N LEU A 22 -2.80 2.90 -12.50
CA LEU A 22 -2.16 2.25 -11.35
C LEU A 22 -2.16 0.73 -11.47
N ILE A 23 -3.18 0.15 -12.09
CA ILE A 23 -3.26 -1.31 -12.26
C ILE A 23 -2.02 -1.85 -12.99
N ALA A 24 -1.56 -1.16 -14.02
CA ALA A 24 -0.39 -1.60 -14.78
C ALA A 24 0.87 -1.66 -13.90
N HIS A 25 0.97 -0.78 -12.91
CA HIS A 25 2.10 -0.74 -11.98
C HIS A 25 2.07 -1.86 -10.93
N LEU A 26 0.93 -2.51 -10.72
CA LEU A 26 0.84 -3.64 -9.79
C LEU A 26 1.41 -4.94 -10.38
N ARG A 27 1.60 -5.00 -11.68
CA ARG A 27 2.16 -6.21 -12.31
C ARG A 27 3.57 -6.45 -11.77
N GLY A 28 3.79 -7.62 -11.16
CA GLY A 28 5.06 -7.97 -10.55
C GLY A 28 5.39 -7.24 -9.25
N ALA A 29 4.46 -6.48 -8.71
CA ALA A 29 4.66 -5.80 -7.43
C ALA A 29 4.61 -6.77 -6.26
N ILE A 30 5.24 -6.37 -5.16
CA ILE A 30 5.13 -7.04 -3.87
C ILE A 30 4.51 -6.06 -2.87
N THR A 31 3.72 -6.58 -1.95
CA THR A 31 3.17 -5.79 -0.85
C THR A 31 3.23 -6.59 0.46
N LEU A 32 2.75 -5.99 1.54
CA LEU A 32 2.61 -6.66 2.83
C LEU A 32 1.18 -7.15 3.03
N ASP A 33 1.03 -8.20 3.81
CA ASP A 33 -0.30 -8.72 4.18
C ASP A 33 -1.16 -7.67 4.88
N GLN A 34 -0.56 -6.72 5.62
CA GLN A 34 -1.31 -5.62 6.24
C GLN A 34 -2.05 -4.75 5.21
N ALA A 35 -1.59 -4.71 3.95
CA ALA A 35 -2.23 -3.91 2.91
C ALA A 35 -3.69 -4.33 2.69
N PHE A 36 -4.01 -5.60 2.88
CA PHE A 36 -5.39 -6.08 2.78
C PHE A 36 -6.29 -5.36 3.79
N LYS A 37 -5.87 -5.35 5.05
CA LYS A 37 -6.65 -4.70 6.13
C LYS A 37 -6.73 -3.18 5.94
N GLU A 38 -5.64 -2.55 5.56
CA GLU A 38 -5.61 -1.11 5.35
C GLU A 38 -6.53 -0.69 4.20
N ALA A 39 -6.47 -1.41 3.07
CA ALA A 39 -7.35 -1.14 1.93
C ALA A 39 -8.81 -1.45 2.26
N LEU A 40 -9.07 -2.54 2.99
CA LEU A 40 -10.42 -2.88 3.43
C LEU A 40 -10.99 -1.80 4.36
N ASN A 41 -10.16 -1.25 5.24
CA ASN A 41 -10.57 -0.14 6.10
C ASN A 41 -10.89 1.12 5.28
N ALA A 42 -10.16 1.37 4.20
CA ALA A 42 -10.46 2.48 3.29
C ALA A 42 -11.83 2.31 2.62
N ILE A 43 -12.18 1.09 2.23
CA ILE A 43 -13.52 0.78 1.69
C ILE A 43 -14.59 1.05 2.76
N TRP A 44 -14.35 0.62 3.99
CA TRP A 44 -15.27 0.85 5.09
C TRP A 44 -15.48 2.36 5.34
N LYS A 45 -14.40 3.15 5.37
CA LYS A 45 -14.50 4.60 5.55
C LYS A 45 -15.31 5.26 4.43
N ALA A 46 -15.07 4.87 3.18
CA ALA A 46 -15.81 5.41 2.03
C ALA A 46 -17.31 5.07 2.13
N THR A 47 -17.63 3.87 2.56
CA THR A 47 -19.01 3.43 2.77
C THR A 47 -19.68 4.24 3.88
N ARG A 48 -18.97 4.41 4.99
CA ARG A 48 -19.48 5.17 6.12
C ARG A 48 -19.74 6.63 5.77
N ARG A 49 -18.91 7.21 4.89
CA ARG A 49 -19.08 8.61 4.44
C ARG A 49 -20.12 8.77 3.33
N GLY A 50 -20.73 7.68 2.90
CA GLY A 50 -21.77 7.72 1.88
C GLY A 50 -21.27 7.73 0.43
N TYR A 51 -19.96 7.55 0.20
CA TYR A 51 -19.41 7.48 -1.16
C TYR A 51 -19.69 6.14 -1.84
N LEU A 52 -19.90 5.09 -1.06
CA LEU A 52 -20.26 3.76 -1.56
C LEU A 52 -21.51 3.29 -0.85
N ASP A 53 -22.41 2.65 -1.58
CA ASP A 53 -23.50 1.91 -0.95
C ASP A 53 -23.00 0.50 -0.56
N ARG A 54 -23.88 -0.31 0.05
CA ARG A 54 -23.54 -1.64 0.51
C ARG A 54 -23.06 -2.54 -0.63
N ASP A 55 -23.76 -2.51 -1.76
CA ASP A 55 -23.42 -3.37 -2.90
C ASP A 55 -22.08 -2.99 -3.51
N ASP A 56 -21.83 -1.69 -3.66
CA ASP A 56 -20.53 -1.18 -4.14
C ASP A 56 -19.39 -1.55 -3.20
N ALA A 57 -19.61 -1.47 -1.89
CA ALA A 57 -18.62 -1.86 -0.89
C ALA A 57 -18.27 -3.34 -1.00
N LEU A 58 -19.27 -4.21 -1.17
CA LEU A 58 -19.05 -5.65 -1.34
C LEU A 58 -18.33 -5.98 -2.64
N LYS A 59 -18.63 -5.25 -3.72
CA LYS A 59 -17.91 -5.40 -4.99
C LYS A 59 -16.44 -4.98 -4.85
N ALA A 60 -16.20 -3.85 -4.18
CA ALA A 60 -14.83 -3.37 -3.92
C ALA A 60 -14.03 -4.41 -3.11
N PHE A 61 -14.65 -5.03 -2.12
CA PHE A 61 -14.02 -6.09 -1.35
C PHE A 61 -13.63 -7.29 -2.23
N LYS A 62 -14.50 -7.71 -3.14
CA LYS A 62 -14.18 -8.80 -4.08
C LYS A 62 -12.99 -8.46 -4.96
N ILE A 63 -12.94 -7.22 -5.46
CA ILE A 63 -11.82 -6.73 -6.27
C ILE A 63 -10.54 -6.75 -5.45
N LEU A 64 -10.59 -6.28 -4.20
CA LEU A 64 -9.45 -6.30 -3.30
C LEU A 64 -8.92 -7.72 -3.10
N LYS A 65 -9.78 -8.69 -2.86
CA LYS A 65 -9.37 -10.09 -2.70
C LYS A 65 -8.67 -10.60 -3.96
N SER A 66 -9.18 -10.24 -5.14
CA SER A 66 -8.58 -10.64 -6.42
C SER A 66 -7.18 -10.02 -6.59
N ILE A 67 -7.03 -8.75 -6.26
CA ILE A 67 -5.73 -8.07 -6.33
C ILE A 67 -4.72 -8.76 -5.40
N MET A 68 -5.11 -9.01 -4.16
CA MET A 68 -4.19 -9.62 -3.17
C MET A 68 -3.78 -11.03 -3.56
N LYS A 69 -4.60 -11.74 -4.35
CA LYS A 69 -4.24 -13.07 -4.89
C LYS A 69 -3.33 -12.98 -6.11
N SER A 70 -3.33 -11.86 -6.81
CA SER A 70 -2.60 -11.72 -8.08
C SER A 70 -1.19 -11.17 -7.93
N ILE A 71 -0.83 -10.63 -6.78
CA ILE A 71 0.49 -10.06 -6.51
C ILE A 71 1.18 -10.83 -5.39
N GLU A 72 2.50 -10.64 -5.29
CA GLU A 72 3.27 -11.24 -4.21
C GLU A 72 2.96 -10.52 -2.90
N VAL A 73 2.70 -11.27 -1.84
CA VAL A 73 2.38 -10.73 -0.52
C VAL A 73 3.37 -11.29 0.50
N SER A 74 4.07 -10.41 1.19
CA SER A 74 5.03 -10.79 2.22
C SER A 74 4.43 -10.57 3.61
N SER A 75 4.88 -11.38 4.58
CA SER A 75 4.42 -11.25 5.96
C SER A 75 5.04 -10.04 6.64
N GLU A 76 4.24 -9.21 7.25
CA GLU A 76 4.68 -8.05 8.03
C GLU A 76 5.60 -8.48 9.18
N LEU A 77 5.43 -9.69 9.69
CA LEU A 77 6.21 -10.20 10.82
C LEU A 77 7.71 -10.26 10.50
N ASN A 78 8.08 -10.41 9.24
CA ASN A 78 9.48 -10.51 8.84
C ASN A 78 10.20 -9.16 8.87
N TYR A 79 9.48 -8.06 9.03
CA TYR A 79 10.04 -6.71 8.90
C TYR A 79 9.83 -5.85 10.16
N LEU A 80 9.26 -6.42 11.23
CA LEU A 80 8.91 -5.67 12.43
C LEU A 80 10.10 -5.00 13.10
N ASP A 81 11.22 -5.72 13.23
CA ASP A 81 12.40 -5.17 13.90
C ASP A 81 12.91 -3.93 13.19
N LYS A 82 13.12 -4.04 11.87
CA LYS A 82 13.60 -2.91 11.07
C LYS A 82 12.59 -1.77 11.02
N ALA A 83 11.31 -2.09 10.90
CA ALA A 83 10.25 -1.10 10.86
C ALA A 83 10.17 -0.31 12.18
N PHE A 84 10.33 -1.00 13.30
CA PHE A 84 10.29 -0.32 14.59
C PHE A 84 11.48 0.64 14.76
N GLU A 85 12.68 0.24 14.35
CA GLU A 85 13.83 1.14 14.33
C GLU A 85 13.54 2.39 13.48
N LEU A 86 12.99 2.21 12.29
CA LEU A 86 12.62 3.33 11.41
C LEU A 86 11.58 4.23 12.06
N SER A 87 10.57 3.67 12.72
CA SER A 87 9.53 4.45 13.39
C SER A 87 10.12 5.31 14.52
N VAL A 88 11.02 4.75 15.32
CA VAL A 88 11.68 5.48 16.39
C VAL A 88 12.53 6.63 15.85
N GLU A 89 13.19 6.42 14.71
CA GLU A 89 14.08 7.43 14.10
C GLU A 89 13.34 8.51 13.30
N THR A 90 12.16 8.21 12.76
CA THR A 90 11.49 9.08 11.78
C THR A 90 10.14 9.62 12.22
N ASP A 91 9.60 9.15 13.35
CA ASP A 91 8.22 9.44 13.81
C ASP A 91 7.12 8.95 12.86
N LEU A 92 7.46 8.10 11.90
CA LEU A 92 6.46 7.41 11.10
C LEU A 92 5.76 6.33 11.93
N SER A 93 4.50 6.08 11.60
CA SER A 93 3.79 4.94 12.20
C SER A 93 4.50 3.63 11.84
N ILE A 94 4.30 2.61 12.66
CA ILE A 94 4.82 1.28 12.35
C ILE A 94 4.30 0.75 11.02
N TYR A 95 3.05 1.08 10.67
CA TYR A 95 2.44 0.64 9.41
C TYR A 95 3.18 1.17 8.20
N ASP A 96 3.50 2.46 8.19
CA ASP A 96 4.27 3.09 7.10
C ASP A 96 5.71 2.61 7.08
N SER A 97 6.33 2.50 8.24
CA SER A 97 7.71 2.02 8.36
C SER A 97 7.87 0.57 7.88
N LEU A 98 6.83 -0.26 8.00
CA LEU A 98 6.87 -1.62 7.50
C LEU A 98 7.04 -1.67 5.97
N TYR A 99 6.37 -0.78 5.23
CA TYR A 99 6.57 -0.70 3.78
C TYR A 99 7.98 -0.24 3.43
N LEU A 100 8.53 0.73 4.17
CA LEU A 100 9.90 1.19 3.94
C LEU A 100 10.92 0.09 4.24
N ALA A 101 10.70 -0.67 5.30
CA ALA A 101 11.54 -1.83 5.62
C ALA A 101 11.50 -2.88 4.51
N LEU A 102 10.32 -3.14 3.95
CA LEU A 102 10.16 -4.06 2.83
C LEU A 102 10.93 -3.57 1.59
N THR A 103 10.83 -2.28 1.26
CA THR A 103 11.55 -1.72 0.10
C THR A 103 13.06 -1.85 0.27
N GLN A 104 13.59 -1.58 1.45
CA GLN A 104 15.02 -1.72 1.72
C GLN A 104 15.48 -3.18 1.58
N SER A 105 14.70 -4.10 2.11
CA SER A 105 15.00 -5.54 2.04
C SER A 105 14.97 -6.05 0.59
N GLU A 106 13.97 -5.66 -0.17
CA GLU A 106 13.76 -6.13 -1.55
C GLU A 106 14.57 -5.35 -2.57
N ARG A 107 15.10 -4.20 -2.20
CA ARG A 107 15.84 -3.30 -3.11
C ARG A 107 15.01 -2.94 -4.35
N ARG A 108 13.73 -2.70 -4.15
CA ARG A 108 12.79 -2.30 -5.20
C ARG A 108 12.28 -0.90 -4.91
N PRO A 109 11.86 -0.13 -5.92
CA PRO A 109 11.29 1.18 -5.67
C PRO A 109 9.94 1.08 -4.97
N LEU A 110 9.64 2.11 -4.18
CA LEU A 110 8.35 2.25 -3.50
C LEU A 110 7.33 2.87 -4.46
N LEU A 111 6.17 2.25 -4.55
CA LEU A 111 5.01 2.78 -5.26
C LEU A 111 3.99 3.20 -4.20
N THR A 112 3.78 4.51 -4.08
CA THR A 112 2.86 5.07 -3.09
C THR A 112 2.20 6.34 -3.61
N LEU A 113 1.01 6.64 -3.13
CA LEU A 113 0.32 7.91 -3.37
C LEU A 113 0.43 8.86 -2.17
N ASP A 114 1.02 8.40 -1.07
CA ASP A 114 1.17 9.18 0.16
C ASP A 114 2.38 10.09 0.06
N LYS A 115 2.15 11.41 0.14
CA LYS A 115 3.21 12.41 0.04
C LYS A 115 4.22 12.34 1.18
N THR A 116 3.76 12.04 2.38
CA THR A 116 4.62 11.89 3.56
C THR A 116 5.53 10.69 3.40
N GLN A 117 4.98 9.58 2.92
CA GLN A 117 5.73 8.36 2.64
C GLN A 117 6.81 8.60 1.58
N LYS A 118 6.47 9.32 0.49
CA LYS A 118 7.44 9.70 -0.54
C LYS A 118 8.58 10.53 0.03
N LYS A 119 8.25 11.52 0.84
CA LYS A 119 9.25 12.42 1.44
C LYS A 119 10.23 11.66 2.30
N LEU A 120 9.74 10.74 3.11
CA LEU A 120 10.61 9.96 4.00
C LEU A 120 11.40 8.90 3.24
N ALA A 121 10.81 8.28 2.23
CA ALA A 121 11.55 7.37 1.35
C ALA A 121 12.76 8.07 0.72
N ARG A 122 12.57 9.31 0.24
CA ARG A 122 13.67 10.12 -0.31
C ARG A 122 14.76 10.40 0.72
N LYS A 123 14.39 10.75 1.94
CA LYS A 123 15.35 10.97 3.03
C LYS A 123 16.17 9.73 3.36
N LEU A 124 15.58 8.56 3.21
CA LEU A 124 16.23 7.28 3.48
C LEU A 124 16.92 6.71 2.24
N SER A 125 16.98 7.47 1.16
CA SER A 125 17.55 7.05 -0.14
C SER A 125 16.85 5.81 -0.71
N ILE A 126 15.56 5.66 -0.45
CA ILE A 126 14.74 4.61 -1.03
C ILE A 126 14.19 5.11 -2.36
N PRO A 127 14.44 4.40 -3.48
CA PRO A 127 13.91 4.82 -4.77
C PRO A 127 12.38 4.83 -4.78
N ILE A 128 11.80 5.79 -5.50
CA ILE A 128 10.36 5.90 -5.67
C ILE A 128 10.02 5.63 -7.12
N LYS A 129 8.99 4.82 -7.35
CA LYS A 129 8.44 4.60 -8.68
C LYS A 129 7.63 5.84 -9.07
N GLU A 130 8.07 6.52 -10.12
CA GLU A 130 7.31 7.67 -10.64
C GLU A 130 6.10 7.20 -11.44
N LEU A 131 5.00 7.93 -11.28
CA LEU A 131 3.72 7.63 -11.93
C LEU A 131 3.45 8.55 -13.11
#